data_f47269cf51c374a17f258183f89a512b
#
_entry.id   f47269cf51c374a17f258183f89a512b
#
_cell.length_a   1.000
_cell.length_b   1.000
_cell.length_c   1.000
_cell.angle_alpha   90.00
_cell.angle_beta   90.00
_cell.angle_gamma   90.00
#
_symmetry.space_group_name_H-M   'P 1'
#
loop_
_entity.id
_entity.type
_entity.pdbx_description
1 polymer ?
#
loop_
_entity_poly.entity_id
_entity_poly.type
_entity_poly.pdbx_seq_one_letter_code
_entity_poly.pdbx_strand_id
1 'polypeptide(L)'
;MARKRATDLSKTDMTMLVLIVLLVIFGLAVLFSSSEYNGRVRFGDSACYFKKQLFATALGMGVMYMVSSIDYHFFLRLGPVAYLISMFLSGAVLFVGQEINGSKRWLNLGPLSFQPSEFAKVAVILFLAWQIERTKKATRGLGFMCRTILTLLPIIGLVGSNNLSTAIIILGIGGILIFVSNPGYLEFIGLGSAGTGFIAVFLAAESYRLERLAIWRNPEKYEKGFQTIQGLYAIGSGGIFGRGFGNSLQKLGFVPEAQNDMIFSIICEEMGAAGAIFLIFLFAMLLWRLGVAAMHAKDLAGALICCGIMGHLALQVILNIAVVTNTIPNTGITLPFISYGGTSAVFLLGEMGLAMNVGKCDRIN
;
A
#
# COMPACT_ATOMS: atom_id res chain seq x y z
N MET A 1 8.38 -7.68 -41.13
CA MET A 1 8.62 -7.06 -39.80
C MET A 1 7.65 -7.53 -38.69
N ALA A 2 7.19 -8.78 -38.70
CA ALA A 2 6.16 -9.30 -37.78
C ALA A 2 6.65 -10.54 -36.96
N ARG A 3 7.95 -10.62 -36.62
CA ARG A 3 8.51 -11.83 -35.97
C ARG A 3 9.30 -11.56 -34.70
N LYS A 4 8.87 -10.60 -33.84
CA LYS A 4 9.54 -10.34 -32.55
C LYS A 4 8.57 -10.08 -31.39
N ARG A 5 7.36 -10.65 -31.41
CA ARG A 5 6.40 -10.55 -30.28
C ARG A 5 6.16 -11.88 -29.55
N ALA A 6 6.92 -12.92 -29.85
CA ALA A 6 6.81 -14.17 -29.14
C ALA A 6 7.78 -14.19 -27.95
N THR A 7 7.21 -14.10 -26.76
CA THR A 7 7.71 -14.67 -25.48
C THR A 7 9.14 -14.37 -25.09
N ASP A 8 9.43 -13.13 -24.73
CA ASP A 8 10.67 -12.87 -24.00
C ASP A 8 10.44 -12.79 -22.49
N LEU A 9 9.97 -13.90 -21.90
CA LEU A 9 10.05 -14.14 -20.44
C LEU A 9 11.50 -14.10 -19.97
N SER A 10 12.48 -14.28 -20.86
CA SER A 10 13.91 -14.20 -20.57
C SER A 10 14.39 -12.79 -20.20
N LYS A 11 13.60 -11.76 -20.48
CA LYS A 11 13.90 -10.35 -20.17
C LYS A 11 13.12 -9.82 -18.96
N THR A 12 12.21 -10.60 -18.41
CA THR A 12 11.50 -10.24 -17.17
C THR A 12 12.47 -10.33 -16.00
N ASP A 13 12.35 -9.42 -15.03
CA ASP A 13 13.10 -9.54 -13.79
C ASP A 13 12.58 -10.73 -12.98
N MET A 14 13.18 -11.91 -13.22
CA MET A 14 12.78 -13.17 -12.59
C MET A 14 12.89 -13.11 -11.07
N THR A 15 13.86 -12.35 -10.55
CA THR A 15 14.03 -12.20 -9.10
C THR A 15 12.84 -11.43 -8.51
N MET A 16 12.42 -10.32 -9.13
CA MET A 16 11.24 -9.57 -8.69
C MET A 16 9.98 -10.42 -8.77
N LEU A 17 9.78 -11.15 -9.87
CA LEU A 17 8.63 -12.05 -10.03
C LEU A 17 8.57 -13.12 -8.96
N VAL A 18 9.69 -13.78 -8.67
CA VAL A 18 9.77 -14.82 -7.62
C VAL A 18 9.44 -14.23 -6.25
N LEU A 19 9.96 -13.06 -5.92
CA LEU A 19 9.66 -12.39 -4.64
C LEU A 19 8.17 -12.04 -4.51
N ILE A 20 7.55 -11.53 -5.57
CA ILE A 20 6.11 -11.23 -5.59
C ILE A 20 5.29 -12.51 -5.38
N VAL A 21 5.62 -13.57 -6.11
CA VAL A 21 4.92 -14.87 -5.99
C VAL A 21 5.09 -15.45 -4.58
N LEU A 22 6.29 -15.39 -4.01
CA LEU A 22 6.54 -15.84 -2.62
C LEU A 22 5.71 -15.04 -1.61
N LEU A 23 5.67 -13.70 -1.72
CA LEU A 23 4.85 -12.86 -0.84
C LEU A 23 3.36 -13.18 -0.99
N VAL A 24 2.88 -13.37 -2.22
CA VAL A 24 1.48 -13.71 -2.50
C VAL A 24 1.12 -15.08 -1.91
N ILE A 25 1.95 -16.11 -2.12
CA ILE A 25 1.72 -17.46 -1.57
C ILE A 25 1.73 -17.42 -0.04
N PHE A 26 2.72 -16.76 0.55
CA PHE A 26 2.81 -16.56 1.99
C PHE A 26 1.57 -15.85 2.53
N GLY A 27 1.14 -14.76 1.87
CA GLY A 27 -0.04 -14.00 2.23
C GLY A 27 -1.32 -14.84 2.18
N LEU A 28 -1.54 -15.59 1.10
CA LEU A 28 -2.69 -16.48 0.96
C LEU A 28 -2.71 -17.57 2.04
N ALA A 29 -1.55 -18.16 2.37
CA ALA A 29 -1.44 -19.16 3.43
C ALA A 29 -1.83 -18.57 4.80
N VAL A 30 -1.22 -17.43 5.17
CA VAL A 30 -1.52 -16.76 6.45
C VAL A 30 -2.98 -16.27 6.50
N LEU A 31 -3.50 -15.73 5.38
CA LEU A 31 -4.89 -15.30 5.29
C LEU A 31 -5.86 -16.47 5.50
N PHE A 32 -5.57 -17.63 4.92
CA PHE A 32 -6.38 -18.83 5.13
C PHE A 32 -6.49 -19.15 6.64
N SER A 33 -5.34 -19.18 7.33
CA SER A 33 -5.30 -19.41 8.78
C SER A 33 -6.05 -18.32 9.56
N SER A 34 -5.73 -17.05 9.33
CA SER A 34 -6.25 -15.92 10.13
C SER A 34 -7.74 -15.64 9.92
N SER A 35 -8.30 -16.02 8.75
CA SER A 35 -9.69 -15.73 8.40
C SER A 35 -10.67 -16.87 8.65
N GLU A 36 -10.21 -18.06 8.98
CA GLU A 36 -11.03 -19.26 9.15
C GLU A 36 -12.19 -19.06 10.12
N TYR A 37 -11.89 -18.58 11.32
CA TYR A 37 -12.89 -18.35 12.37
C TYR A 37 -13.92 -17.29 11.95
N ASN A 38 -13.46 -16.13 11.50
CA ASN A 38 -14.34 -15.04 11.08
C ASN A 38 -15.18 -15.41 9.85
N GLY A 39 -14.65 -16.22 8.93
CA GLY A 39 -15.39 -16.75 7.79
C GLY A 39 -16.52 -17.66 8.22
N ARG A 40 -16.25 -18.57 9.16
CA ARG A 40 -17.25 -19.49 9.72
C ARG A 40 -18.37 -18.74 10.46
N VAL A 41 -18.02 -17.77 11.30
CA VAL A 41 -18.98 -17.02 12.12
C VAL A 41 -19.84 -16.09 11.27
N ARG A 42 -19.24 -15.35 10.31
CA ARG A 42 -19.96 -14.33 9.52
C ARG A 42 -20.70 -14.89 8.30
N PHE A 43 -20.16 -15.93 7.67
CA PHE A 43 -20.68 -16.44 6.39
C PHE A 43 -21.03 -17.93 6.41
N GLY A 44 -20.79 -18.64 7.49
CA GLY A 44 -20.97 -20.10 7.56
C GLY A 44 -19.93 -20.89 6.73
N ASP A 45 -18.99 -20.23 6.08
CA ASP A 45 -17.92 -20.82 5.27
C ASP A 45 -16.55 -20.31 5.72
N SER A 46 -15.76 -21.20 6.30
CA SER A 46 -14.42 -20.89 6.80
C SER A 46 -13.46 -20.38 5.71
N ALA A 47 -13.67 -20.78 4.46
CA ALA A 47 -12.83 -20.41 3.32
C ALA A 47 -13.34 -19.18 2.54
N CYS A 48 -14.41 -18.52 2.99
CA CYS A 48 -15.06 -17.42 2.25
C CYS A 48 -14.09 -16.28 1.92
N TYR A 49 -13.33 -15.80 2.91
CA TYR A 49 -12.33 -14.75 2.70
C TYR A 49 -11.21 -15.21 1.77
N PHE A 50 -10.70 -16.41 1.98
CA PHE A 50 -9.65 -16.99 1.15
C PHE A 50 -10.08 -17.12 -0.33
N LYS A 51 -11.28 -17.64 -0.60
CA LYS A 51 -11.80 -17.76 -1.97
C LYS A 51 -11.89 -16.42 -2.68
N LYS A 52 -12.42 -15.39 -1.97
CA LYS A 52 -12.50 -14.02 -2.52
C LYS A 52 -11.12 -13.43 -2.79
N GLN A 53 -10.16 -13.62 -1.87
CA GLN A 53 -8.80 -13.11 -2.04
C GLN A 53 -8.06 -13.85 -3.16
N LEU A 54 -8.22 -15.18 -3.26
CA LEU A 54 -7.63 -15.99 -4.32
C LEU A 54 -8.11 -15.51 -5.70
N PHE A 55 -9.42 -15.25 -5.84
CA PHE A 55 -9.98 -14.69 -7.07
C PHE A 55 -9.40 -13.32 -7.40
N ALA A 56 -9.34 -12.41 -6.43
CA ALA A 56 -8.76 -11.08 -6.61
C ALA A 56 -7.26 -11.14 -6.94
N THR A 57 -6.54 -12.05 -6.31
CA THR A 57 -5.11 -12.29 -6.58
C THR A 57 -4.90 -12.85 -7.99
N ALA A 58 -5.71 -13.81 -8.43
CA ALA A 58 -5.64 -14.34 -9.79
C ALA A 58 -5.92 -13.26 -10.84
N LEU A 59 -6.94 -12.41 -10.61
CA LEU A 59 -7.23 -11.25 -11.43
C LEU A 59 -6.04 -10.27 -11.43
N GLY A 60 -5.49 -9.96 -10.25
CA GLY A 60 -4.34 -9.07 -10.10
C GLY A 60 -3.08 -9.60 -10.81
N MET A 61 -2.82 -10.90 -10.78
CA MET A 61 -1.72 -11.52 -11.54
C MET A 61 -1.92 -11.38 -13.05
N GLY A 62 -3.16 -11.52 -13.53
CA GLY A 62 -3.51 -11.23 -14.92
C GLY A 62 -3.27 -9.76 -15.29
N VAL A 63 -3.67 -8.82 -14.43
CA VAL A 63 -3.41 -7.38 -14.59
C VAL A 63 -1.91 -7.11 -14.58
N MET A 64 -1.14 -7.69 -13.65
CA MET A 64 0.32 -7.57 -13.58
C MET A 64 0.97 -8.01 -14.88
N TYR A 65 0.57 -9.17 -15.43
CA TYR A 65 1.07 -9.68 -16.70
C TYR A 65 0.74 -8.74 -17.87
N MET A 66 -0.51 -8.28 -17.96
CA MET A 66 -0.96 -7.34 -19.00
C MET A 66 -0.18 -6.02 -18.92
N VAL A 67 -0.11 -5.40 -17.75
CA VAL A 67 0.59 -4.13 -17.53
C VAL A 67 2.09 -4.29 -17.80
N SER A 68 2.71 -5.40 -17.39
CA SER A 68 4.12 -5.67 -17.67
C SER A 68 4.44 -5.86 -19.16
N SER A 69 3.44 -6.10 -19.99
CA SER A 69 3.59 -6.32 -21.43
C SER A 69 3.41 -5.04 -22.26
N ILE A 70 2.82 -4.00 -21.66
CA ILE A 70 2.56 -2.70 -22.30
C ILE A 70 3.64 -1.72 -21.86
N ASP A 71 4.18 -0.93 -22.80
CA ASP A 71 5.20 0.09 -22.49
C ASP A 71 4.69 1.06 -21.40
N TYR A 72 5.49 1.28 -20.34
CA TYR A 72 5.12 2.16 -19.23
C TYR A 72 4.87 3.61 -19.66
N HIS A 73 5.43 4.06 -20.78
CA HIS A 73 5.15 5.39 -21.33
C HIS A 73 3.68 5.56 -21.75
N PHE A 74 2.99 4.49 -22.09
CA PHE A 74 1.55 4.53 -22.34
C PHE A 74 0.81 4.92 -21.06
N PHE A 75 1.10 4.25 -19.95
CA PHE A 75 0.49 4.57 -18.65
C PHE A 75 0.91 5.94 -18.13
N LEU A 76 2.17 6.33 -18.37
CA LEU A 76 2.67 7.65 -18.02
C LEU A 76 1.86 8.76 -18.70
N ARG A 77 1.54 8.62 -20.00
CA ARG A 77 0.72 9.59 -20.75
C ARG A 77 -0.70 9.67 -20.22
N LEU A 78 -1.22 8.56 -19.68
CA LEU A 78 -2.54 8.53 -19.03
C LEU A 78 -2.52 9.09 -17.60
N GLY A 79 -1.37 9.37 -17.02
CA GLY A 79 -1.21 9.87 -15.66
C GLY A 79 -2.12 11.05 -15.31
N PRO A 80 -2.20 12.13 -16.12
CA PRO A 80 -3.11 13.25 -15.87
C PRO A 80 -4.60 12.84 -15.86
N VAL A 81 -4.99 11.98 -16.78
CA VAL A 81 -6.38 11.47 -16.86
C VAL A 81 -6.69 10.58 -15.65
N ALA A 82 -5.77 9.66 -15.31
CA ALA A 82 -5.91 8.81 -14.13
C ALA A 82 -6.02 9.64 -12.84
N TYR A 83 -5.25 10.72 -12.74
CA TYR A 83 -5.31 11.66 -11.61
C TYR A 83 -6.67 12.34 -11.50
N LEU A 84 -7.21 12.87 -12.61
CA LEU A 84 -8.54 13.49 -12.62
C LEU A 84 -9.65 12.47 -12.28
N ILE A 85 -9.57 11.26 -12.82
CA ILE A 85 -10.50 10.17 -12.47
C ILE A 85 -10.40 9.83 -10.99
N SER A 86 -9.18 9.77 -10.43
CA SER A 86 -9.00 9.48 -9.00
C SER A 86 -9.58 10.57 -8.10
N MET A 87 -9.45 11.84 -8.49
CA MET A 87 -10.10 12.95 -7.79
C MET A 87 -11.63 12.83 -7.83
N PHE A 88 -12.19 12.56 -9.02
CA PHE A 88 -13.62 12.38 -9.17
C PHE A 88 -14.15 11.21 -8.32
N LEU A 89 -13.50 10.05 -8.38
CA LEU A 89 -13.89 8.87 -7.61
C LEU A 89 -13.73 9.09 -6.10
N SER A 90 -12.66 9.77 -5.66
CA SER A 90 -12.45 10.12 -4.26
C SER A 90 -13.48 11.14 -3.76
N GLY A 91 -13.92 12.06 -4.62
CA GLY A 91 -15.03 12.96 -4.33
C GLY A 91 -16.36 12.21 -4.29
N ALA A 92 -16.64 11.37 -5.27
CA ALA A 92 -17.87 10.60 -5.34
C ALA A 92 -18.10 9.71 -4.11
N VAL A 93 -17.03 9.10 -3.57
CA VAL A 93 -17.15 8.22 -2.39
C VAL A 93 -17.62 8.97 -1.15
N LEU A 94 -17.42 10.28 -1.05
CA LEU A 94 -17.90 11.10 0.07
C LEU A 94 -19.44 11.15 0.10
N PHE A 95 -20.08 11.12 -1.08
CA PHE A 95 -21.53 11.23 -1.23
C PHE A 95 -22.21 9.86 -1.33
N VAL A 96 -21.67 8.94 -2.13
CA VAL A 96 -22.31 7.66 -2.49
C VAL A 96 -21.67 6.46 -1.78
N GLY A 97 -20.55 6.67 -1.07
CA GLY A 97 -19.82 5.59 -0.40
C GLY A 97 -20.60 4.94 0.74
N GLN A 98 -20.40 3.63 0.90
CA GLN A 98 -20.91 2.92 2.08
C GLN A 98 -20.13 3.30 3.33
N GLU A 99 -20.87 3.54 4.40
CA GLU A 99 -20.29 3.77 5.70
C GLU A 99 -19.96 2.44 6.38
N ILE A 100 -18.68 2.18 6.57
CA ILE A 100 -18.15 1.03 7.29
C ILE A 100 -17.26 1.56 8.40
N ASN A 101 -17.54 1.20 9.63
CA ASN A 101 -16.81 1.66 10.83
C ASN A 101 -16.69 3.20 10.93
N GLY A 102 -17.78 3.92 10.62
CA GLY A 102 -17.84 5.38 10.72
C GLY A 102 -17.12 6.14 9.59
N SER A 103 -16.78 5.48 8.48
CA SER A 103 -16.12 6.12 7.34
C SER A 103 -16.64 5.60 6.01
N LYS A 104 -16.84 6.52 5.05
CA LYS A 104 -17.26 6.19 3.68
C LYS A 104 -16.04 6.01 2.79
N ARG A 105 -15.55 4.78 2.63
CA ARG A 105 -14.31 4.48 1.90
C ARG A 105 -14.51 3.58 0.69
N TRP A 106 -15.67 2.92 0.59
CA TRP A 106 -15.93 1.88 -0.38
C TRP A 106 -17.08 2.23 -1.30
N LEU A 107 -16.89 2.00 -2.58
CA LEU A 107 -17.95 2.01 -3.60
C LEU A 107 -18.34 0.57 -3.89
N ASN A 108 -19.64 0.26 -3.78
CA ASN A 108 -20.15 -1.05 -4.18
C ASN A 108 -20.50 -1.04 -5.66
N LEU A 109 -19.81 -1.86 -6.41
CA LEU A 109 -20.07 -2.12 -7.82
C LEU A 109 -20.66 -3.54 -7.96
N GLY A 110 -21.82 -3.78 -7.34
CA GLY A 110 -22.45 -5.10 -7.30
C GLY A 110 -21.68 -6.07 -6.38
N PRO A 111 -21.13 -7.18 -6.90
CA PRO A 111 -20.41 -8.16 -6.08
C PRO A 111 -19.00 -7.72 -5.69
N LEU A 112 -18.50 -6.63 -6.28
CA LEU A 112 -17.15 -6.12 -6.06
C LEU A 112 -17.21 -4.82 -5.25
N SER A 113 -16.43 -4.75 -4.18
CA SER A 113 -16.16 -3.52 -3.44
C SER A 113 -14.90 -2.86 -3.98
N PHE A 114 -15.02 -1.59 -4.38
CA PHE A 114 -13.92 -0.81 -4.92
C PHE A 114 -13.54 0.31 -3.96
N GLN A 115 -12.25 0.43 -3.66
CA GLN A 115 -11.73 1.51 -2.83
C GLN A 115 -10.99 2.55 -3.69
N PRO A 116 -11.56 3.73 -3.94
CA PRO A 116 -10.97 4.75 -4.82
C PRO A 116 -9.57 5.19 -4.41
N SER A 117 -9.27 5.19 -3.12
CA SER A 117 -7.96 5.59 -2.62
C SER A 117 -6.82 4.63 -2.99
N GLU A 118 -7.12 3.36 -3.30
CA GLU A 118 -6.12 2.42 -3.85
C GLU A 118 -5.70 2.85 -5.26
N PHE A 119 -6.67 3.19 -6.11
CA PHE A 119 -6.41 3.74 -7.43
C PHE A 119 -5.70 5.10 -7.36
N ALA A 120 -6.05 5.95 -6.38
CA ALA A 120 -5.45 7.27 -6.22
C ALA A 120 -3.94 7.21 -5.99
N LYS A 121 -3.42 6.20 -5.25
CA LYS A 121 -1.97 6.01 -5.04
C LYS A 121 -1.25 5.77 -6.36
N VAL A 122 -1.76 4.87 -7.19
CA VAL A 122 -1.20 4.58 -8.53
C VAL A 122 -1.28 5.82 -9.43
N ALA A 123 -2.44 6.48 -9.46
CA ALA A 123 -2.66 7.68 -10.26
C ALA A 123 -1.72 8.82 -9.89
N VAL A 124 -1.45 9.02 -8.60
CA VAL A 124 -0.49 10.01 -8.10
C VAL A 124 0.94 9.68 -8.55
N ILE A 125 1.37 8.42 -8.45
CA ILE A 125 2.70 8.00 -8.92
C ILE A 125 2.87 8.33 -10.41
N LEU A 126 1.92 7.92 -11.25
CA LEU A 126 1.98 8.16 -12.70
C LEU A 126 1.90 9.66 -13.04
N PHE A 127 1.02 10.39 -12.37
CA PHE A 127 0.85 11.82 -12.61
C PHE A 127 2.09 12.62 -12.23
N LEU A 128 2.67 12.37 -11.04
CA LEU A 128 3.87 13.06 -10.61
C LEU A 128 5.09 12.71 -11.49
N ALA A 129 5.24 11.45 -11.86
CA ALA A 129 6.30 11.03 -12.79
C ALA A 129 6.16 11.78 -14.13
N TRP A 130 4.94 11.87 -14.67
CA TRP A 130 4.64 12.63 -15.89
C TRP A 130 4.91 14.12 -15.74
N GLN A 131 4.48 14.75 -14.63
CA GLN A 131 4.64 16.18 -14.37
C GLN A 131 6.12 16.54 -14.24
N ILE A 132 6.89 15.74 -13.47
CA ILE A 132 8.30 15.95 -13.22
C ILE A 132 9.11 15.77 -14.53
N GLU A 133 8.80 14.74 -15.30
CA GLU A 133 9.47 14.51 -16.58
C GLU A 133 9.28 15.67 -17.57
N ARG A 134 8.09 16.24 -17.64
CA ARG A 134 7.82 17.40 -18.50
C ARG A 134 8.54 18.67 -18.08
N THR A 135 8.85 18.80 -16.79
CA THR A 135 9.47 20.00 -16.23
C THR A 135 11.00 19.93 -16.20
N LYS A 136 11.63 19.02 -16.95
CA LYS A 136 13.08 18.69 -16.95
C LYS A 136 14.07 19.88 -16.82
N LYS A 137 13.72 21.08 -17.29
CA LYS A 137 14.55 22.28 -17.20
C LYS A 137 14.32 23.11 -15.93
N ALA A 138 13.24 22.88 -15.16
CA ALA A 138 12.81 23.66 -14.01
C ALA A 138 12.61 22.82 -12.74
N THR A 139 13.25 21.67 -12.63
CA THR A 139 13.10 20.75 -11.48
C THR A 139 13.89 21.18 -10.24
N ARG A 140 14.39 22.40 -10.18
CA ARG A 140 15.16 22.91 -9.03
C ARG A 140 14.48 24.13 -8.43
N GLY A 141 14.47 24.20 -7.10
CA GLY A 141 14.03 25.35 -6.33
C GLY A 141 12.61 25.27 -5.79
N LEU A 142 12.29 26.21 -4.90
CA LEU A 142 11.00 26.32 -4.20
C LEU A 142 9.80 26.35 -5.14
N GLY A 143 9.90 26.99 -6.31
CA GLY A 143 8.79 27.07 -7.26
C GLY A 143 8.33 25.72 -7.81
N PHE A 144 9.27 24.81 -8.09
CA PHE A 144 8.96 23.43 -8.50
C PHE A 144 8.27 22.67 -7.34
N MET A 145 8.81 22.78 -6.15
CA MET A 145 8.26 22.13 -4.96
C MET A 145 6.84 22.62 -4.65
N CYS A 146 6.64 23.94 -4.60
CA CYS A 146 5.32 24.53 -4.35
C CYS A 146 4.29 24.12 -5.41
N ARG A 147 4.67 24.10 -6.69
CA ARG A 147 3.78 23.64 -7.76
C ARG A 147 3.40 22.17 -7.59
N THR A 148 4.35 21.31 -7.26
CA THR A 148 4.09 19.87 -7.08
C THR A 148 3.23 19.62 -5.85
N ILE A 149 3.48 20.31 -4.74
CA ILE A 149 2.66 20.24 -3.54
C ILE A 149 1.24 20.74 -3.84
N LEU A 150 1.10 21.87 -4.51
CA LEU A 150 -0.20 22.46 -4.86
C LEU A 150 -1.05 21.50 -5.71
N THR A 151 -0.41 20.73 -6.59
CA THR A 151 -1.12 19.70 -7.38
C THR A 151 -1.49 18.46 -6.56
N LEU A 152 -0.81 18.19 -5.43
CA LEU A 152 -1.16 17.08 -4.54
C LEU A 152 -2.23 17.42 -3.51
N LEU A 153 -2.34 18.69 -3.10
CA LEU A 153 -3.28 19.12 -2.05
C LEU A 153 -4.74 18.68 -2.31
N PRO A 154 -5.30 18.80 -3.52
CA PRO A 154 -6.69 18.42 -3.76
C PRO A 154 -6.96 16.94 -3.49
N ILE A 155 -6.11 16.03 -4.02
CA ILE A 155 -6.30 14.60 -3.81
C ILE A 155 -6.03 14.20 -2.36
N ILE A 156 -5.05 14.80 -1.70
CA ILE A 156 -4.76 14.58 -0.29
C ILE A 156 -5.94 15.04 0.57
N GLY A 157 -6.54 16.19 0.27
CA GLY A 157 -7.72 16.70 0.96
C GLY A 157 -8.94 15.78 0.80
N LEU A 158 -9.24 15.37 -0.43
CA LEU A 158 -10.36 14.47 -0.73
C LEU A 158 -10.19 13.08 -0.09
N VAL A 159 -9.01 12.49 -0.17
CA VAL A 159 -8.75 11.19 0.45
C VAL A 159 -8.67 11.32 1.97
N GLY A 160 -8.02 12.39 2.46
CA GLY A 160 -7.77 12.61 3.88
C GLY A 160 -9.04 12.86 4.69
N SER A 161 -10.10 13.41 4.09
CA SER A 161 -11.37 13.60 4.77
C SER A 161 -11.96 12.30 5.33
N ASN A 162 -11.79 11.18 4.61
CA ASN A 162 -12.29 9.87 5.02
C ASN A 162 -11.21 8.85 5.40
N ASN A 163 -9.98 9.03 4.92
CA ASN A 163 -8.88 8.09 5.14
C ASN A 163 -7.55 8.84 5.29
N LEU A 164 -7.31 9.34 6.51
CA LEU A 164 -6.08 10.06 6.84
C LEU A 164 -4.83 9.22 6.57
N SER A 165 -4.90 7.92 6.85
CA SER A 165 -3.77 7.01 6.69
C SER A 165 -3.31 6.90 5.24
N THR A 166 -4.26 6.76 4.31
CA THR A 166 -3.93 6.75 2.88
C THR A 166 -3.47 8.12 2.39
N ALA A 167 -4.02 9.22 2.95
CA ALA A 167 -3.54 10.56 2.65
C ALA A 167 -2.08 10.77 3.08
N ILE A 168 -1.67 10.22 4.23
CA ILE A 168 -0.27 10.22 4.68
C ILE A 168 0.62 9.42 3.71
N ILE A 169 0.16 8.28 3.23
CA ILE A 169 0.90 7.50 2.21
C ILE A 169 1.04 8.30 0.92
N ILE A 170 -0.02 8.93 0.42
CA ILE A 170 0.02 9.77 -0.79
C ILE A 170 0.99 10.95 -0.60
N LEU A 171 0.94 11.62 0.56
CA LEU A 171 1.88 12.68 0.90
C LEU A 171 3.33 12.17 0.92
N GLY A 172 3.57 11.00 1.51
CA GLY A 172 4.87 10.37 1.55
C GLY A 172 5.39 9.97 0.16
N ILE A 173 4.55 9.42 -0.71
CA ILE A 173 4.88 9.15 -2.12
C ILE A 173 5.30 10.45 -2.81
N GLY A 174 4.52 11.52 -2.66
CA GLY A 174 4.83 12.84 -3.21
C GLY A 174 6.18 13.37 -2.71
N GLY A 175 6.43 13.26 -1.39
CA GLY A 175 7.69 13.65 -0.77
C GLY A 175 8.89 12.89 -1.33
N ILE A 176 8.78 11.57 -1.49
CA ILE A 176 9.83 10.72 -2.07
C ILE A 176 10.12 11.13 -3.52
N LEU A 177 9.07 11.33 -4.34
CA LEU A 177 9.24 11.70 -5.75
C LEU A 177 9.85 13.09 -5.91
N ILE A 178 9.46 14.06 -5.06
CA ILE A 178 10.08 15.39 -5.01
C ILE A 178 11.55 15.28 -4.61
N PHE A 179 11.88 14.50 -3.58
CA PHE A 179 13.25 14.32 -3.10
C PHE A 179 14.16 13.68 -4.15
N VAL A 180 13.67 12.63 -4.83
CA VAL A 180 14.43 11.94 -5.89
C VAL A 180 14.68 12.85 -7.09
N SER A 181 13.73 13.74 -7.41
CA SER A 181 13.84 14.65 -8.56
C SER A 181 14.64 15.92 -8.26
N ASN A 182 14.66 16.36 -7.00
CA ASN A 182 15.31 17.59 -6.57
C ASN A 182 15.96 17.41 -5.18
N PRO A 183 17.20 16.96 -5.10
CA PRO A 183 17.88 16.62 -3.84
C PRO A 183 18.34 17.85 -3.03
N GLY A 184 17.58 18.94 -3.00
CA GLY A 184 17.83 20.10 -2.15
C GLY A 184 17.46 19.84 -0.69
N TYR A 185 18.42 19.79 0.24
CA TYR A 185 18.16 19.48 1.66
C TYR A 185 17.25 20.52 2.34
N LEU A 186 17.40 21.80 2.04
CA LEU A 186 16.56 22.87 2.63
C LEU A 186 15.10 22.76 2.18
N GLU A 187 14.89 22.45 0.92
CA GLU A 187 13.56 22.25 0.35
C GLU A 187 12.90 21.00 0.94
N PHE A 188 13.68 19.96 1.20
CA PHE A 188 13.17 18.75 1.84
C PHE A 188 12.78 18.98 3.31
N ILE A 189 13.56 19.75 4.07
CA ILE A 189 13.20 20.16 5.44
C ILE A 189 11.92 21.00 5.42
N GLY A 190 11.78 21.92 4.45
CA GLY A 190 10.55 22.70 4.25
C GLY A 190 9.34 21.81 3.94
N LEU A 191 9.50 20.80 3.09
CA LEU A 191 8.45 19.82 2.79
C LEU A 191 8.08 18.99 4.03
N GLY A 192 9.06 18.53 4.78
CA GLY A 192 8.85 17.80 6.03
C GLY A 192 8.09 18.61 7.06
N SER A 193 8.45 19.88 7.25
CA SER A 193 7.75 20.79 8.18
C SER A 193 6.32 21.09 7.72
N ALA A 194 6.10 21.33 6.42
CA ALA A 194 4.77 21.52 5.86
C ALA A 194 3.89 20.27 5.99
N GLY A 195 4.47 19.09 5.74
CA GLY A 195 3.79 17.80 5.93
C GLY A 195 3.41 17.54 7.38
N THR A 196 4.30 17.83 8.32
CA THR A 196 4.03 17.73 9.76
C THR A 196 2.93 18.70 10.19
N GLY A 197 2.98 19.96 9.72
CA GLY A 197 1.93 20.94 9.96
C GLY A 197 0.57 20.51 9.39
N PHE A 198 0.55 19.96 8.18
CA PHE A 198 -0.65 19.40 7.58
C PHE A 198 -1.26 18.27 8.43
N ILE A 199 -0.43 17.30 8.86
CA ILE A 199 -0.88 16.19 9.72
C ILE A 199 -1.43 16.74 11.04
N ALA A 200 -0.78 17.72 11.66
CA ALA A 200 -1.22 18.32 12.91
C ALA A 200 -2.60 19.01 12.75
N VAL A 201 -2.81 19.80 11.69
CA VAL A 201 -4.09 20.43 11.37
C VAL A 201 -5.19 19.39 11.13
N PHE A 202 -4.88 18.32 10.36
CA PHE A 202 -5.83 17.26 10.09
C PHE A 202 -6.19 16.43 11.33
N LEU A 203 -5.25 16.23 12.24
CA LEU A 203 -5.52 15.56 13.53
C LEU A 203 -6.41 16.42 14.41
N ALA A 204 -6.18 17.74 14.44
CA ALA A 204 -6.96 18.67 15.25
C ALA A 204 -8.39 18.92 14.70
N ALA A 205 -8.61 18.70 13.41
CA ALA A 205 -9.89 18.98 12.75
C ALA A 205 -11.05 18.08 13.18
N GLU A 206 -10.77 16.89 13.72
CA GLU A 206 -11.79 15.89 14.04
C GLU A 206 -11.57 15.28 15.43
N SER A 207 -12.57 15.37 16.30
CA SER A 207 -12.50 14.88 17.68
C SER A 207 -12.20 13.39 17.80
N TYR A 208 -12.72 12.57 16.88
CA TYR A 208 -12.47 11.12 16.87
C TYR A 208 -11.00 10.77 16.61
N ARG A 209 -10.25 11.65 15.94
CA ARG A 209 -8.81 11.45 15.67
C ARG A 209 -7.99 11.72 16.92
N LEU A 210 -8.40 12.72 17.71
CA LEU A 210 -7.80 13.00 19.04
C LEU A 210 -8.11 11.86 20.02
N GLU A 211 -9.31 11.27 19.97
CA GLU A 211 -9.66 10.07 20.75
C GLU A 211 -8.70 8.90 20.42
N ARG A 212 -8.34 8.69 19.15
CA ARG A 212 -7.35 7.66 18.77
C ARG A 212 -5.96 7.88 19.40
N LEU A 213 -5.52 9.12 19.55
CA LEU A 213 -4.26 9.43 20.25
C LEU A 213 -4.36 9.10 21.75
N ALA A 214 -5.50 9.37 22.38
CA ALA A 214 -5.74 9.01 23.77
C ALA A 214 -5.77 7.50 23.99
N ILE A 215 -6.44 6.76 23.08
CA ILE A 215 -6.49 5.28 23.07
C ILE A 215 -5.08 4.70 22.87
N TRP A 216 -4.31 5.24 21.92
CA TRP A 216 -2.95 4.79 21.65
C TRP A 216 -2.05 4.92 22.88
N ARG A 217 -2.16 6.03 23.62
CA ARG A 217 -1.34 6.28 24.82
C ARG A 217 -1.73 5.40 26.01
N ASN A 218 -3.02 5.08 26.13
CA ASN A 218 -3.56 4.29 27.23
C ASN A 218 -4.64 3.31 26.72
N PRO A 219 -4.28 2.29 25.93
CA PRO A 219 -5.28 1.41 25.30
C PRO A 219 -6.15 0.67 26.30
N GLU A 220 -5.63 0.39 27.50
CA GLU A 220 -6.33 -0.34 28.58
C GLU A 220 -7.54 0.42 29.16
N LYS A 221 -7.59 1.75 28.97
CA LYS A 221 -8.68 2.58 29.51
C LYS A 221 -9.89 2.69 28.59
N TYR A 222 -9.80 2.18 27.36
CA TYR A 222 -10.81 2.36 26.34
C TYR A 222 -11.21 1.03 25.71
N GLU A 223 -12.50 0.80 25.50
CA GLU A 223 -12.97 -0.40 24.80
C GLU A 223 -12.38 -0.55 23.39
N LYS A 224 -12.20 0.57 22.67
CA LYS A 224 -11.58 0.59 21.34
C LYS A 224 -10.08 0.25 21.37
N GLY A 225 -9.43 0.26 22.53
CA GLY A 225 -8.04 -0.17 22.74
C GLY A 225 -7.88 -1.69 22.79
N PHE A 226 -8.98 -2.43 22.95
CA PHE A 226 -9.01 -3.89 23.03
C PHE A 226 -8.25 -4.55 21.86
N GLN A 227 -8.50 -4.09 20.61
CA GLN A 227 -7.82 -4.59 19.41
C GLN A 227 -6.27 -4.47 19.55
N THR A 228 -5.79 -3.34 20.02
CA THR A 228 -4.35 -3.09 20.20
C THR A 228 -3.76 -4.03 21.26
N ILE A 229 -4.43 -4.18 22.40
CA ILE A 229 -3.96 -5.03 23.51
C ILE A 229 -3.90 -6.49 23.06
N GLN A 230 -4.94 -6.99 22.41
CA GLN A 230 -4.98 -8.37 21.92
C GLN A 230 -3.93 -8.61 20.82
N GLY A 231 -3.68 -7.62 19.96
CA GLY A 231 -2.58 -7.67 18.98
C GLY A 231 -1.21 -7.76 19.64
N LEU A 232 -0.97 -7.00 20.73
CA LEU A 232 0.27 -7.08 21.50
C LEU A 232 0.42 -8.42 22.24
N TYR A 233 -0.68 -8.98 22.76
CA TYR A 233 -0.66 -10.33 23.34
C TYR A 233 -0.34 -11.40 22.30
N ALA A 234 -0.88 -11.28 21.07
CA ALA A 234 -0.52 -12.17 19.97
C ALA A 234 0.99 -12.12 19.69
N ILE A 235 1.57 -10.93 19.56
CA ILE A 235 3.01 -10.76 19.32
C ILE A 235 3.82 -11.35 20.47
N GLY A 236 3.48 -11.01 21.73
CA GLY A 236 4.23 -11.46 22.90
C GLY A 236 4.14 -12.97 23.12
N SER A 237 3.01 -13.59 22.81
CA SER A 237 2.79 -15.02 23.01
C SER A 237 3.47 -15.92 21.98
N GLY A 238 3.89 -15.38 20.81
CA GLY A 238 4.54 -16.15 19.75
C GLY A 238 5.98 -16.54 20.06
N GLY A 239 6.70 -15.78 20.88
CA GLY A 239 8.11 -16.05 21.16
C GLY A 239 8.98 -16.03 19.89
N ILE A 240 10.01 -16.90 19.84
CA ILE A 240 10.94 -16.94 18.69
C ILE A 240 10.37 -17.74 17.53
N PHE A 241 9.78 -18.92 17.78
CA PHE A 241 9.35 -19.86 16.74
C PHE A 241 7.84 -19.95 16.56
N GLY A 242 7.06 -19.22 17.35
CA GLY A 242 5.60 -19.25 17.30
C GLY A 242 4.96 -20.46 17.97
N ARG A 243 3.63 -20.45 17.96
CA ARG A 243 2.81 -21.57 18.46
C ARG A 243 2.54 -22.65 17.43
N GLY A 244 3.08 -22.47 16.22
CA GLY A 244 2.82 -23.30 15.05
C GLY A 244 1.73 -22.71 14.15
N PHE A 245 1.88 -22.93 12.85
CA PHE A 245 0.93 -22.45 11.84
C PHE A 245 -0.48 -23.01 12.10
N GLY A 246 -1.48 -22.13 12.05
CA GLY A 246 -2.86 -22.51 12.34
C GLY A 246 -3.24 -22.50 13.83
N ASN A 247 -2.30 -22.32 14.76
CA ASN A 247 -2.53 -22.47 16.20
C ASN A 247 -2.61 -21.14 16.99
N SER A 248 -2.84 -20.01 16.31
CA SER A 248 -3.13 -18.75 16.99
C SER A 248 -4.43 -18.85 17.79
N LEU A 249 -4.40 -18.44 19.03
CA LEU A 249 -5.60 -18.29 19.87
C LEU A 249 -6.29 -16.95 19.59
N GLN A 250 -5.49 -15.93 19.31
CA GLN A 250 -5.98 -14.57 19.14
C GLN A 250 -6.86 -14.40 17.90
N LYS A 251 -6.68 -15.22 16.85
CA LYS A 251 -7.53 -15.24 15.65
C LYS A 251 -8.95 -15.76 15.90
N LEU A 252 -9.19 -16.46 17.03
CA LEU A 252 -10.49 -17.03 17.39
C LEU A 252 -11.49 -15.99 17.92
N GLY A 253 -11.43 -14.76 17.41
CA GLY A 253 -12.33 -13.67 17.74
C GLY A 253 -11.80 -12.69 18.79
N PHE A 254 -10.63 -12.96 19.41
CA PHE A 254 -10.02 -12.04 20.36
C PHE A 254 -9.42 -10.81 19.67
N VAL A 255 -8.75 -10.97 18.52
CA VAL A 255 -8.28 -9.85 17.70
C VAL A 255 -9.34 -9.52 16.66
N PRO A 256 -10.05 -8.37 16.77
CA PRO A 256 -10.93 -7.89 15.71
C PRO A 256 -10.15 -7.67 14.42
N GLU A 257 -10.77 -7.99 13.28
CA GLU A 257 -10.18 -7.77 11.95
C GLU A 257 -8.79 -8.43 11.78
N ALA A 258 -8.56 -9.59 12.40
CA ALA A 258 -7.30 -10.35 12.37
C ALA A 258 -6.79 -10.61 10.94
N GLN A 259 -7.70 -10.74 9.95
CA GLN A 259 -7.38 -10.96 8.54
C GLN A 259 -7.03 -9.67 7.78
N ASN A 260 -7.27 -8.49 8.35
CA ASN A 260 -7.07 -7.19 7.70
C ASN A 260 -5.78 -6.50 8.18
N ASP A 261 -5.92 -5.44 8.98
CA ASP A 261 -4.83 -4.59 9.44
C ASP A 261 -3.98 -5.21 10.56
N MET A 262 -4.52 -6.21 11.30
CA MET A 262 -3.83 -6.88 12.41
C MET A 262 -3.18 -8.23 12.02
N ILE A 263 -3.14 -8.57 10.73
CA ILE A 263 -2.63 -9.88 10.28
C ILE A 263 -1.17 -10.14 10.69
N PHE A 264 -0.35 -9.08 10.80
CA PHE A 264 1.03 -9.19 11.25
C PHE A 264 1.14 -9.73 12.69
N SER A 265 0.20 -9.38 13.58
CA SER A 265 0.18 -9.93 14.95
C SER A 265 -0.09 -11.45 14.96
N ILE A 266 -0.95 -11.94 14.05
CA ILE A 266 -1.22 -13.36 13.89
C ILE A 266 0.01 -14.10 13.34
N ILE A 267 0.75 -13.48 12.40
CA ILE A 267 2.03 -14.04 11.92
C ILE A 267 3.01 -14.18 13.08
N CYS A 268 3.12 -13.16 13.92
CA CYS A 268 3.98 -13.22 15.10
C CYS A 268 3.55 -14.30 16.08
N GLU A 269 2.24 -14.53 16.29
CA GLU A 269 1.76 -15.58 17.19
C GLU A 269 1.99 -16.97 16.62
N GLU A 270 1.70 -17.20 15.33
CA GLU A 270 1.81 -18.53 14.70
C GLU A 270 3.24 -18.91 14.36
N MET A 271 4.05 -17.99 13.86
CA MET A 271 5.40 -18.23 13.33
C MET A 271 6.51 -17.58 14.17
N GLY A 272 6.15 -16.84 15.19
CA GLY A 272 7.08 -16.16 16.09
C GLY A 272 7.86 -15.02 15.43
N ALA A 273 8.90 -14.57 16.14
CA ALA A 273 9.83 -13.57 15.63
C ALA A 273 10.53 -14.05 14.33
N ALA A 274 10.79 -15.35 14.19
CA ALA A 274 11.40 -15.91 12.99
C ALA A 274 10.53 -15.69 11.75
N GLY A 275 9.21 -15.92 11.84
CA GLY A 275 8.27 -15.66 10.74
C GLY A 275 8.14 -14.17 10.41
N ALA A 276 8.10 -13.32 11.44
CA ALA A 276 8.07 -11.87 11.25
C ALA A 276 9.34 -11.35 10.55
N ILE A 277 10.53 -11.78 10.97
CA ILE A 277 11.81 -11.41 10.36
C ILE A 277 11.88 -11.93 8.92
N PHE A 278 11.45 -13.16 8.67
CA PHE A 278 11.40 -13.72 7.31
C PHE A 278 10.52 -12.87 6.38
N LEU A 279 9.33 -12.48 6.84
CA LEU A 279 8.44 -11.62 6.05
C LEU A 279 9.05 -10.24 5.79
N ILE A 280 9.64 -9.60 6.81
CA ILE A 280 10.33 -8.31 6.66
C ILE A 280 11.50 -8.45 5.67
N PHE A 281 12.24 -9.54 5.72
CA PHE A 281 13.31 -9.83 4.77
C PHE A 281 12.81 -9.94 3.33
N LEU A 282 11.68 -10.62 3.09
CA LEU A 282 11.07 -10.68 1.75
C LEU A 282 10.68 -9.29 1.23
N PHE A 283 10.09 -8.45 2.08
CA PHE A 283 9.79 -7.06 1.70
C PHE A 283 11.06 -6.26 1.42
N ALA A 284 12.09 -6.37 2.26
CA ALA A 284 13.35 -5.69 2.06
C ALA A 284 14.01 -6.08 0.72
N MET A 285 13.97 -7.37 0.37
CA MET A 285 14.46 -7.87 -0.92
C MET A 285 13.64 -7.32 -2.10
N LEU A 286 12.31 -7.23 -1.97
CA LEU A 286 11.46 -6.65 -3.00
C LEU A 286 11.74 -5.15 -3.18
N LEU A 287 11.86 -4.39 -2.09
CA LEU A 287 12.22 -2.97 -2.12
C LEU A 287 13.61 -2.75 -2.73
N TRP A 288 14.57 -3.60 -2.38
CA TRP A 288 15.89 -3.60 -3.01
C TRP A 288 15.80 -3.78 -4.53
N ARG A 289 15.01 -4.75 -5.01
CA ARG A 289 14.84 -5.00 -6.46
C ARG A 289 14.16 -3.83 -7.16
N LEU A 290 13.18 -3.18 -6.53
CA LEU A 290 12.55 -1.95 -7.04
C LEU A 290 13.57 -0.80 -7.13
N GLY A 291 14.43 -0.65 -6.12
CA GLY A 291 15.53 0.32 -6.14
C GLY A 291 16.54 0.05 -7.28
N VAL A 292 16.90 -1.21 -7.51
CA VAL A 292 17.74 -1.60 -8.65
C VAL A 292 17.06 -1.27 -9.97
N ALA A 293 15.75 -1.56 -10.13
CA ALA A 293 15.00 -1.21 -11.33
C ALA A 293 14.94 0.31 -11.56
N ALA A 294 14.80 1.10 -10.48
CA ALA A 294 14.83 2.56 -10.55
C ALA A 294 16.19 3.09 -11.02
N MET A 295 17.30 2.56 -10.47
CA MET A 295 18.67 3.00 -10.83
C MET A 295 19.04 2.67 -12.27
N HIS A 296 18.47 1.61 -12.84
CA HIS A 296 18.75 1.17 -14.20
C HIS A 296 17.64 1.52 -15.20
N ALA A 297 16.68 2.35 -14.82
CA ALA A 297 15.64 2.80 -15.72
C ALA A 297 16.21 3.64 -16.87
N LYS A 298 15.68 3.48 -18.08
CA LYS A 298 16.14 4.21 -19.29
C LYS A 298 15.99 5.72 -19.21
N ASP A 299 15.00 6.17 -18.45
CA ASP A 299 14.69 7.59 -18.33
C ASP A 299 14.24 7.95 -16.89
N LEU A 300 14.13 9.24 -16.65
CA LEU A 300 13.71 9.77 -15.37
C LEU A 300 12.28 9.30 -14.98
N ALA A 301 11.37 9.19 -15.95
CA ALA A 301 9.99 8.78 -15.67
C ALA A 301 9.94 7.35 -15.15
N GLY A 302 10.65 6.40 -15.78
CA GLY A 302 10.75 5.02 -15.32
C GLY A 302 11.35 4.93 -13.92
N ALA A 303 12.43 5.70 -13.66
CA ALA A 303 13.03 5.78 -12.33
C ALA A 303 12.04 6.29 -11.28
N LEU A 304 11.29 7.36 -11.58
CA LEU A 304 10.29 7.92 -10.69
C LEU A 304 9.12 6.96 -10.43
N ILE A 305 8.65 6.25 -11.45
CA ILE A 305 7.61 5.23 -11.28
C ILE A 305 8.09 4.16 -10.29
N CYS A 306 9.28 3.59 -10.49
CA CYS A 306 9.83 2.58 -9.58
C CYS A 306 10.06 3.13 -8.16
N CYS A 307 10.59 4.36 -8.02
CA CYS A 307 10.75 5.01 -6.72
C CYS A 307 9.42 5.28 -6.03
N GLY A 308 8.38 5.69 -6.78
CA GLY A 308 7.03 5.90 -6.25
C GLY A 308 6.41 4.62 -5.72
N ILE A 309 6.51 3.52 -6.48
CA ILE A 309 6.03 2.19 -6.10
C ILE A 309 6.81 1.67 -4.88
N MET A 310 8.14 1.82 -4.88
CA MET A 310 8.99 1.45 -3.75
C MET A 310 8.60 2.22 -2.49
N GLY A 311 8.40 3.54 -2.62
CA GLY A 311 7.96 4.40 -1.51
C GLY A 311 6.57 4.04 -1.00
N HIS A 312 5.61 3.74 -1.90
CA HIS A 312 4.28 3.27 -1.52
C HIS A 312 4.36 2.00 -0.67
N LEU A 313 5.04 0.96 -1.18
CA LEU A 313 5.19 -0.31 -0.46
C LEU A 313 5.92 -0.14 0.87
N ALA A 314 7.04 0.59 0.89
CA ALA A 314 7.81 0.81 2.11
C ALA A 314 6.98 1.50 3.19
N LEU A 315 6.30 2.60 2.83
CA LEU A 315 5.44 3.33 3.76
C LEU A 315 4.31 2.46 4.30
N GLN A 316 3.65 1.68 3.44
CA GLN A 316 2.53 0.85 3.84
C GLN A 316 2.96 -0.27 4.78
N VAL A 317 4.10 -0.93 4.51
CA VAL A 317 4.68 -1.97 5.39
C VAL A 317 5.11 -1.37 6.73
N ILE A 318 5.88 -0.28 6.72
CA ILE A 318 6.37 0.37 7.94
C ILE A 318 5.20 0.84 8.81
N LEU A 319 4.21 1.51 8.21
CA LEU A 319 3.06 2.02 8.96
C LEU A 319 2.20 0.89 9.52
N ASN A 320 1.98 -0.23 8.78
CA ASN A 320 1.24 -1.37 9.32
C ASN A 320 1.97 -1.99 10.53
N ILE A 321 3.26 -2.29 10.40
CA ILE A 321 4.05 -2.86 11.50
C ILE A 321 4.07 -1.91 12.70
N ALA A 322 4.25 -0.60 12.49
CA ALA A 322 4.26 0.40 13.55
C ALA A 322 2.91 0.50 14.28
N VAL A 323 1.79 0.33 13.56
CA VAL A 323 0.44 0.26 14.16
C VAL A 323 0.29 -1.00 15.01
N VAL A 324 0.61 -2.16 14.44
CA VAL A 324 0.41 -3.47 15.09
C VAL A 324 1.29 -3.61 16.34
N THR A 325 2.48 -2.99 16.34
CA THR A 325 3.39 -2.92 17.51
C THR A 325 3.05 -1.77 18.47
N ASN A 326 1.94 -1.06 18.25
CA ASN A 326 1.54 0.12 19.04
C ASN A 326 2.61 1.23 19.11
N THR A 327 3.50 1.32 18.12
CA THR A 327 4.47 2.43 18.00
C THR A 327 3.78 3.71 17.56
N ILE A 328 2.72 3.63 16.76
CA ILE A 328 1.87 4.73 16.32
C ILE A 328 0.38 4.37 16.54
N PRO A 329 -0.52 5.37 16.58
CA PRO A 329 -1.95 5.13 16.71
C PRO A 329 -2.50 4.21 15.62
N ASN A 330 -3.54 3.42 15.95
CA ASN A 330 -4.18 2.53 14.97
C ASN A 330 -4.78 3.34 13.81
N THR A 331 -4.37 2.97 12.59
CA THR A 331 -4.71 3.66 11.35
C THR A 331 -5.52 2.81 10.38
N GLY A 332 -5.60 1.50 10.57
CA GLY A 332 -6.31 0.57 9.69
C GLY A 332 -5.63 0.37 8.33
N ILE A 333 -4.30 0.53 8.25
CA ILE A 333 -3.52 0.27 7.03
C ILE A 333 -3.27 -1.24 6.93
N THR A 334 -3.58 -1.81 5.77
CA THR A 334 -3.35 -3.23 5.47
C THR A 334 -1.90 -3.50 5.09
N LEU A 335 -1.41 -4.73 5.35
CA LEU A 335 -0.08 -5.17 4.93
C LEU A 335 -0.11 -5.63 3.46
N PRO A 336 0.70 -5.04 2.56
CA PRO A 336 0.70 -5.34 1.12
C PRO A 336 0.84 -6.85 0.84
N PHE A 337 0.08 -7.39 -0.11
CA PHE A 337 0.05 -8.81 -0.53
C PHE A 337 -0.40 -9.81 0.53
N ILE A 338 -0.38 -9.46 1.81
CA ILE A 338 -0.63 -10.37 2.94
C ILE A 338 -2.07 -10.23 3.46
N SER A 339 -2.49 -8.99 3.75
CA SER A 339 -3.81 -8.70 4.29
C SER A 339 -4.93 -8.97 3.30
N TYR A 340 -6.11 -9.28 3.82
CA TYR A 340 -7.33 -9.33 3.03
C TYR A 340 -7.66 -7.95 2.44
N GLY A 341 -7.82 -7.91 1.11
CA GLY A 341 -8.16 -6.68 0.39
C GLY A 341 -8.13 -6.89 -1.12
N GLY A 342 -9.27 -7.29 -1.71
CA GLY A 342 -9.33 -7.62 -3.14
C GLY A 342 -8.88 -6.49 -4.06
N THR A 343 -9.41 -5.28 -3.84
CA THR A 343 -9.04 -4.08 -4.63
C THR A 343 -7.56 -3.74 -4.46
N SER A 344 -7.06 -3.76 -3.21
CA SER A 344 -5.65 -3.46 -2.92
C SER A 344 -4.72 -4.45 -3.61
N ALA A 345 -5.03 -5.75 -3.58
CA ALA A 345 -4.24 -6.78 -4.25
C ALA A 345 -4.12 -6.55 -5.76
N VAL A 346 -5.22 -6.19 -6.42
CA VAL A 346 -5.23 -5.94 -7.88
C VAL A 346 -4.37 -4.73 -8.23
N PHE A 347 -4.49 -3.60 -7.49
CA PHE A 347 -3.69 -2.41 -7.77
C PHE A 347 -2.21 -2.61 -7.43
N LEU A 348 -1.88 -3.25 -6.31
CA LEU A 348 -0.50 -3.56 -5.95
C LEU A 348 0.17 -4.47 -7.00
N LEU A 349 -0.52 -5.50 -7.47
CA LEU A 349 0.01 -6.36 -8.55
C LEU A 349 0.13 -5.59 -9.86
N GLY A 350 -0.80 -4.67 -10.17
CA GLY A 350 -0.68 -3.75 -11.30
C GLY A 350 0.55 -2.85 -11.21
N GLU A 351 0.86 -2.29 -10.04
CA GLU A 351 2.09 -1.52 -9.77
C GLU A 351 3.34 -2.38 -9.99
N MET A 352 3.32 -3.63 -9.52
CA MET A 352 4.44 -4.56 -9.80
C MET A 352 4.61 -4.80 -11.29
N GLY A 353 3.51 -4.89 -12.05
CA GLY A 353 3.55 -4.98 -13.52
C GLY A 353 4.24 -3.76 -14.17
N LEU A 354 3.95 -2.54 -13.68
CA LEU A 354 4.63 -1.32 -14.14
C LEU A 354 6.14 -1.37 -13.83
N ALA A 355 6.52 -1.72 -12.60
CA ALA A 355 7.92 -1.82 -12.20
C ALA A 355 8.68 -2.87 -13.02
N MET A 356 8.06 -4.03 -13.27
CA MET A 356 8.63 -5.07 -14.13
C MET A 356 8.79 -4.60 -15.57
N ASN A 357 7.91 -3.77 -16.09
CA ASN A 357 8.03 -3.22 -17.45
C ASN A 357 9.21 -2.25 -17.55
N VAL A 358 9.38 -1.37 -16.56
CA VAL A 358 10.56 -0.48 -16.48
C VAL A 358 11.84 -1.31 -16.46
N GLY A 359 11.94 -2.34 -15.62
CA GLY A 359 13.11 -3.21 -15.52
C GLY A 359 13.43 -4.04 -16.77
N LYS A 360 12.43 -4.32 -17.64
CA LYS A 360 12.66 -4.99 -18.94
C LYS A 360 13.45 -4.13 -19.92
N CYS A 361 13.27 -2.83 -19.83
CA CYS A 361 13.91 -1.89 -20.72
C CYS A 361 15.43 -1.79 -20.57
N ASP A 362 15.96 -2.25 -19.45
CA ASP A 362 17.37 -2.14 -19.05
C ASP A 362 18.33 -3.08 -19.82
N ARG A 363 17.85 -4.15 -20.43
CA ARG A 363 18.66 -5.22 -21.02
C ARG A 363 18.87 -5.14 -22.54
N ILE A 364 18.65 -3.96 -23.14
CA ILE A 364 18.79 -3.79 -24.60
C ILE A 364 20.14 -3.10 -24.97
N ASN A 365 21.01 -2.84 -24.02
CA ASN A 365 22.37 -2.32 -24.29
C ASN A 365 23.44 -3.33 -23.88
#